data_b09a1f1239300416e69091b66cec7cf6
#
_entry.id   b09a1f1239300416e69091b66cec7cf6
#
_cell.length_a   1.000
_cell.length_b   1.000
_cell.length_c   1.000
_cell.angle_alpha   90.00
_cell.angle_beta   90.00
_cell.angle_gamma   90.00
#
_symmetry.space_group_name_H-M   'P 1'
#
loop_
_entity.id
_entity.type
_entity.pdbx_description
1 polymer ?
#
loop_
_entity_poly.entity_id
_entity_poly.type
_entity_poly.pdbx_seq_one_letter_code
_entity_poly.pdbx_strand_id
1 'polypeptide(L)'
;PILRSRVITDSASEIRKAFLDAWEHSDVVITTGGLGPTSDDMTRENVAEALGATLVFEPEIEASIKARFELIGRTMAEHHRKQCYRFADGEVLHNERGTAPGMAFQRDGKLLIMLPGPSHELKPMFEKQVIPWLKSLGMLCKEDAYLQIRTCGAGESAVEEKMQPIIEAHPSLNLAFCVHYGIVDIRLSSRDNLLGMEQIEAIGQEARELLGEDFVCFGRCSLAK
;
A
#
# COMPACT_ATOMS: atom_id res chain seq x y z
N PRO A 1 7.64 5.63 6.23
CA PRO A 1 8.38 4.81 5.25
C PRO A 1 8.06 3.33 5.43
N ILE A 2 8.12 2.52 4.36
CA ILE A 2 8.08 1.06 4.44
C ILE A 2 9.48 0.61 4.89
N LEU A 3 9.56 0.02 6.06
CA LEU A 3 10.85 -0.45 6.62
C LEU A 3 11.24 -1.81 6.02
N ARG A 4 10.28 -2.71 5.84
CA ARG A 4 10.49 -4.06 5.30
C ARG A 4 9.29 -4.50 4.46
N SER A 5 9.57 -5.29 3.42
CA SER A 5 8.58 -6.07 2.68
C SER A 5 9.09 -7.50 2.58
N ARG A 6 8.21 -8.47 2.85
CA ARG A 6 8.56 -9.89 2.81
C ARG A 6 7.45 -10.67 2.12
N VAL A 7 7.83 -11.53 1.22
CA VAL A 7 6.94 -12.54 0.64
C VAL A 7 7.25 -13.87 1.33
N ILE A 8 6.22 -14.55 1.78
CA ILE A 8 6.32 -15.80 2.53
C ILE A 8 5.43 -16.87 1.88
N THR A 9 5.69 -18.13 2.19
CA THR A 9 4.84 -19.24 1.75
C THR A 9 3.61 -19.38 2.65
N ASP A 10 2.59 -20.09 2.16
CA ASP A 10 1.37 -20.44 2.93
C ASP A 10 1.67 -21.57 3.94
N SER A 11 2.62 -21.31 4.81
CA SER A 11 3.02 -22.19 5.90
C SER A 11 2.72 -21.54 7.25
N ALA A 12 1.98 -22.25 8.11
CA ALA A 12 1.60 -21.73 9.42
C ALA A 12 2.80 -21.26 10.25
N SER A 13 3.91 -21.99 10.22
CA SER A 13 5.13 -21.64 10.96
C SER A 13 5.81 -20.40 10.39
N GLU A 14 5.85 -20.25 9.05
CA GLU A 14 6.45 -19.10 8.40
C GLU A 14 5.60 -17.85 8.58
N ILE A 15 4.27 -17.97 8.47
CA ILE A 15 3.34 -16.85 8.72
C ILE A 15 3.55 -16.32 10.14
N ARG A 16 3.51 -17.19 11.17
CA ARG A 16 3.69 -16.76 12.56
C ARG A 16 5.06 -16.13 12.81
N LYS A 17 6.13 -16.77 12.30
CA LYS A 17 7.50 -16.23 12.46
C LYS A 17 7.69 -14.89 11.80
N ALA A 18 7.25 -14.75 10.54
CA ALA A 18 7.38 -13.51 9.80
C ALA A 18 6.54 -12.38 10.42
N PHE A 19 5.34 -12.72 10.88
CA PHE A 19 4.46 -11.78 11.56
C PHE A 19 5.06 -11.29 12.88
N LEU A 20 5.53 -12.19 13.75
CA LEU A 20 6.12 -11.81 15.03
C LEU A 20 7.38 -10.96 14.86
N ASP A 21 8.25 -11.31 13.89
CA ASP A 21 9.42 -10.47 13.56
C ASP A 21 9.00 -9.06 13.12
N ALA A 22 7.97 -8.95 12.27
CA ALA A 22 7.43 -7.65 11.85
C ALA A 22 6.76 -6.89 13.00
N TRP A 23 5.99 -7.58 13.83
CA TRP A 23 5.28 -7.01 14.98
C TRP A 23 6.23 -6.46 16.04
N GLU A 24 7.37 -7.12 16.26
CA GLU A 24 8.38 -6.66 17.21
C GLU A 24 9.04 -5.34 16.77
N HIS A 25 9.34 -5.19 15.46
CA HIS A 25 10.18 -4.14 14.92
C HIS A 25 9.44 -2.99 14.20
N SER A 26 8.10 -3.00 14.19
CA SER A 26 7.31 -2.00 13.47
C SER A 26 6.12 -1.52 14.28
N ASP A 27 5.72 -0.27 14.07
CA ASP A 27 4.51 0.31 14.66
C ASP A 27 3.25 -0.13 13.89
N VAL A 28 3.40 -0.40 12.58
CA VAL A 28 2.32 -0.83 11.69
C VAL A 28 2.76 -2.06 10.91
N VAL A 29 1.98 -3.12 10.99
CA VAL A 29 2.16 -4.33 10.18
C VAL A 29 0.96 -4.47 9.24
N ILE A 30 1.25 -4.59 7.95
CA ILE A 30 0.23 -4.84 6.92
C ILE A 30 0.48 -6.22 6.32
N THR A 31 -0.52 -7.09 6.37
CA THR A 31 -0.50 -8.38 5.68
C THR A 31 -1.45 -8.35 4.49
N THR A 32 -1.11 -9.06 3.42
CA THR A 32 -1.96 -9.20 2.24
C THR A 32 -2.07 -10.65 1.82
N GLY A 33 -3.29 -11.12 1.54
CA GLY A 33 -3.57 -12.50 1.17
C GLY A 33 -3.87 -13.43 2.36
N GLY A 34 -4.30 -14.65 2.05
CA GLY A 34 -4.61 -15.68 3.02
C GLY A 34 -5.86 -15.42 3.88
N LEU A 35 -6.83 -14.62 3.38
CA LEU A 35 -8.10 -14.30 4.04
C LEU A 35 -9.31 -14.98 3.37
N GLY A 36 -9.08 -15.73 2.31
CA GLY A 36 -10.10 -16.44 1.56
C GLY A 36 -10.67 -17.64 2.32
N PRO A 37 -11.53 -18.42 1.63
CA PRO A 37 -12.23 -19.55 2.24
C PRO A 37 -11.49 -20.89 2.09
N THR A 38 -10.36 -20.94 1.35
CA THR A 38 -9.66 -22.18 1.04
C THR A 38 -8.77 -22.65 2.19
N SER A 39 -8.25 -23.85 2.12
CA SER A 39 -7.45 -24.44 3.21
C SER A 39 -6.08 -23.79 3.36
N ASP A 40 -5.55 -23.21 2.30
CA ASP A 40 -4.30 -22.45 2.23
C ASP A 40 -4.46 -21.00 2.70
N ASP A 41 -5.68 -20.49 2.78
CA ASP A 41 -5.99 -19.18 3.37
C ASP A 41 -5.91 -19.25 4.90
N MET A 42 -4.74 -19.15 5.47
CA MET A 42 -4.53 -19.37 6.91
C MET A 42 -3.89 -18.17 7.63
N THR A 43 -3.80 -17.02 6.99
CA THR A 43 -3.12 -15.83 7.56
C THR A 43 -3.81 -15.34 8.82
N ARG A 44 -5.13 -15.19 8.81
CA ARG A 44 -5.91 -14.66 9.95
C ARG A 44 -5.74 -15.52 11.20
N GLU A 45 -5.91 -16.82 11.07
CA GLU A 45 -5.84 -17.77 12.17
C GLU A 45 -4.43 -17.81 12.78
N ASN A 46 -3.40 -17.85 11.93
CA ASN A 46 -2.02 -17.90 12.39
C ASN A 46 -1.56 -16.57 13.03
N VAL A 47 -2.01 -15.45 12.52
CA VAL A 47 -1.73 -14.14 13.13
C VAL A 47 -2.47 -13.99 14.45
N ALA A 48 -3.73 -14.43 14.55
CA ALA A 48 -4.48 -14.43 15.80
C ALA A 48 -3.80 -15.30 16.86
N GLU A 49 -3.36 -16.52 16.50
CA GLU A 49 -2.59 -17.40 17.38
C GLU A 49 -1.29 -16.75 17.85
N ALA A 50 -0.53 -16.14 16.93
CA ALA A 50 0.74 -15.48 17.26
C ALA A 50 0.57 -14.30 18.23
N LEU A 51 -0.55 -13.58 18.12
CA LEU A 51 -0.90 -12.46 19.01
C LEU A 51 -1.57 -12.92 20.32
N GLY A 52 -1.98 -14.19 20.44
CA GLY A 52 -2.88 -14.62 21.50
C GLY A 52 -4.22 -13.88 21.47
N ALA A 53 -4.68 -13.51 20.27
CA ALA A 53 -5.92 -12.76 20.06
C ALA A 53 -7.09 -13.71 19.78
N THR A 54 -8.27 -13.36 20.29
CA THR A 54 -9.49 -14.15 20.09
C THR A 54 -10.16 -13.79 18.78
N LEU A 55 -10.51 -14.80 17.99
CA LEU A 55 -11.39 -14.64 16.83
C LEU A 55 -12.83 -14.93 17.23
N VAL A 56 -13.75 -14.05 16.84
CA VAL A 56 -15.17 -14.18 17.07
C VAL A 56 -15.93 -14.24 15.74
N PHE A 57 -16.98 -15.04 15.71
CA PHE A 57 -17.86 -15.13 14.55
C PHE A 57 -18.71 -13.85 14.46
N GLU A 58 -18.80 -13.27 13.27
CA GLU A 58 -19.54 -12.04 12.99
C GLU A 58 -20.71 -12.31 12.03
N PRO A 59 -21.95 -12.31 12.52
CA PRO A 59 -23.12 -12.59 11.68
C PRO A 59 -23.33 -11.59 10.54
N GLU A 60 -22.89 -10.33 10.71
CA GLU A 60 -23.00 -9.31 9.67
C GLU A 60 -22.11 -9.60 8.48
N ILE A 61 -20.91 -10.16 8.72
CA ILE A 61 -20.03 -10.61 7.64
C ILE A 61 -20.69 -11.77 6.88
N GLU A 62 -21.26 -12.74 7.60
CA GLU A 62 -21.96 -13.87 6.96
C GLU A 62 -23.13 -13.37 6.09
N ALA A 63 -23.95 -12.45 6.62
CA ALA A 63 -25.04 -11.87 5.87
C ALA A 63 -24.58 -11.13 4.60
N SER A 64 -23.48 -10.37 4.70
CA SER A 64 -22.89 -9.67 3.56
C SER A 64 -22.38 -10.64 2.49
N ILE A 65 -21.71 -11.73 2.88
CA ILE A 65 -21.24 -12.76 1.96
C ILE A 65 -22.42 -13.48 1.29
N LYS A 66 -23.46 -13.86 2.07
CA LYS A 66 -24.67 -14.48 1.52
C LYS A 66 -25.34 -13.60 0.48
N ALA A 67 -25.57 -12.32 0.80
CA ALA A 67 -26.17 -11.38 -0.13
C ALA A 67 -25.37 -11.25 -1.44
N ARG A 68 -24.04 -11.26 -1.35
CA ARG A 68 -23.17 -11.22 -2.53
C ARG A 68 -23.30 -12.48 -3.40
N PHE A 69 -23.41 -13.66 -2.81
CA PHE A 69 -23.65 -14.90 -3.57
C PHE A 69 -25.03 -14.91 -4.20
N GLU A 70 -26.06 -14.41 -3.52
CA GLU A 70 -27.43 -14.30 -4.06
C GLU A 70 -27.48 -13.39 -5.28
N LEU A 71 -26.76 -12.25 -5.29
CA LEU A 71 -26.69 -11.33 -6.44
C LEU A 71 -26.18 -12.01 -7.72
N ILE A 72 -25.36 -13.07 -7.60
CA ILE A 72 -24.86 -13.84 -8.74
C ILE A 72 -25.59 -15.18 -8.93
N GLY A 73 -26.76 -15.36 -8.27
CA GLY A 73 -27.59 -16.54 -8.37
C GLY A 73 -26.96 -17.82 -7.77
N ARG A 74 -26.09 -17.67 -6.76
CA ARG A 74 -25.41 -18.77 -6.08
C ARG A 74 -25.72 -18.79 -4.60
N THR A 75 -25.50 -19.92 -3.94
CA THR A 75 -25.61 -20.09 -2.51
C THR A 75 -24.21 -20.09 -1.90
N MET A 76 -24.06 -19.42 -0.76
CA MET A 76 -22.81 -19.46 0.03
C MET A 76 -22.55 -20.88 0.52
N ALA A 77 -21.40 -21.44 0.17
CA ALA A 77 -20.99 -22.76 0.66
C ALA A 77 -20.42 -22.69 2.07
N GLU A 78 -20.47 -23.79 2.84
CA GLU A 78 -20.08 -23.86 4.25
C GLU A 78 -18.63 -23.38 4.49
N HIS A 79 -17.70 -23.69 3.61
CA HIS A 79 -16.30 -23.27 3.76
C HIS A 79 -16.10 -21.76 3.77
N HIS A 80 -17.03 -20.96 3.21
CA HIS A 80 -16.98 -19.50 3.28
C HIS A 80 -17.23 -18.97 4.70
N ARG A 81 -17.79 -19.75 5.61
CA ARG A 81 -17.96 -19.35 7.02
C ARG A 81 -16.65 -19.04 7.72
N LYS A 82 -15.55 -19.63 7.23
CA LYS A 82 -14.20 -19.27 7.67
C LYS A 82 -13.92 -17.79 7.57
N GLN A 83 -14.45 -17.10 6.54
CA GLN A 83 -14.28 -15.65 6.32
C GLN A 83 -15.11 -14.79 7.29
N CYS A 84 -16.04 -15.39 8.04
CA CYS A 84 -16.93 -14.68 8.94
C CYS A 84 -16.32 -14.43 10.35
N TYR A 85 -15.05 -14.75 10.55
CA TYR A 85 -14.37 -14.51 11.82
C TYR A 85 -13.54 -13.24 11.77
N ARG A 86 -13.61 -12.44 12.85
CA ARG A 86 -12.78 -11.25 13.05
C ARG A 86 -12.11 -11.26 14.42
N PHE A 87 -11.13 -10.41 14.64
CA PHE A 87 -10.60 -10.17 15.99
C PHE A 87 -11.69 -9.59 16.89
N ALA A 88 -11.81 -10.09 18.13
CA ALA A 88 -12.81 -9.64 19.10
C ALA A 88 -12.74 -8.12 19.32
N ASP A 89 -11.50 -7.58 19.42
CA ASP A 89 -11.20 -6.16 19.65
C ASP A 89 -10.78 -5.43 18.37
N GLY A 90 -11.09 -6.01 17.18
CA GLY A 90 -10.71 -5.44 15.89
C GLY A 90 -11.90 -4.85 15.13
N GLU A 91 -11.57 -4.06 14.12
CA GLU A 91 -12.53 -3.51 13.16
C GLU A 91 -12.53 -4.30 11.86
N VAL A 92 -13.67 -4.38 11.21
CA VAL A 92 -13.85 -5.02 9.90
C VAL A 92 -13.68 -3.97 8.80
N LEU A 93 -12.79 -4.26 7.86
CA LEU A 93 -12.64 -3.46 6.65
C LEU A 93 -13.50 -4.09 5.55
N HIS A 94 -14.51 -3.35 5.11
CA HIS A 94 -15.49 -3.86 4.16
C HIS A 94 -14.88 -4.06 2.76
N ASN A 95 -15.15 -5.24 2.17
CA ASN A 95 -14.71 -5.56 0.82
C ASN A 95 -15.84 -5.37 -0.20
N GLU A 96 -15.82 -4.26 -0.94
CA GLU A 96 -16.81 -3.96 -1.97
C GLU A 96 -16.68 -4.88 -3.21
N ARG A 97 -15.54 -5.54 -3.40
CA ARG A 97 -15.20 -6.26 -4.64
C ARG A 97 -14.98 -7.76 -4.48
N GLY A 98 -14.86 -8.25 -3.26
CA GLY A 98 -14.65 -9.66 -2.93
C GLY A 98 -15.50 -10.13 -1.77
N THR A 99 -15.31 -11.38 -1.34
CA THR A 99 -16.00 -11.98 -0.18
C THR A 99 -15.21 -11.89 1.11
N ALA A 100 -13.88 -11.82 1.01
CA ALA A 100 -13.00 -11.77 2.17
C ALA A 100 -12.94 -10.34 2.73
N PRO A 101 -13.46 -10.05 3.92
CA PRO A 101 -13.25 -8.76 4.56
C PRO A 101 -11.79 -8.61 4.97
N GLY A 102 -11.31 -7.36 5.01
CA GLY A 102 -10.08 -7.04 5.70
C GLY A 102 -10.34 -6.80 7.18
N MET A 103 -9.28 -6.61 7.95
CA MET A 103 -9.34 -6.36 9.38
C MET A 103 -8.31 -5.33 9.79
N ALA A 104 -8.68 -4.52 10.77
CA ALA A 104 -7.79 -3.61 11.46
C ALA A 104 -7.82 -3.93 12.96
N PHE A 105 -6.67 -3.98 13.59
CA PHE A 105 -6.50 -4.35 14.99
C PHE A 105 -5.43 -3.48 15.62
N GLN A 106 -5.68 -3.01 16.83
CA GLN A 106 -4.73 -2.21 17.58
C GLN A 106 -4.44 -2.86 18.93
N ARG A 107 -3.15 -2.97 19.28
CA ARG A 107 -2.71 -3.46 20.59
C ARG A 107 -1.36 -2.85 20.96
N ASP A 108 -1.23 -2.38 22.19
CA ASP A 108 0.02 -1.84 22.77
C ASP A 108 0.66 -0.74 21.91
N GLY A 109 -0.17 0.13 21.31
CA GLY A 109 0.29 1.21 20.45
C GLY A 109 0.68 0.80 19.03
N LYS A 110 0.61 -0.50 18.70
CA LYS A 110 0.90 -1.04 17.37
C LYS A 110 -0.37 -1.36 16.61
N LEU A 111 -0.30 -1.30 15.28
CA LEU A 111 -1.41 -1.56 14.38
C LEU A 111 -1.14 -2.79 13.51
N LEU A 112 -2.16 -3.62 13.36
CA LEU A 112 -2.23 -4.67 12.37
C LEU A 112 -3.33 -4.35 11.36
N ILE A 113 -3.02 -4.45 10.09
CA ILE A 113 -3.96 -4.30 8.99
C ILE A 113 -3.85 -5.55 8.12
N MET A 114 -4.95 -6.26 7.95
CA MET A 114 -5.00 -7.46 7.12
C MET A 114 -5.90 -7.19 5.91
N LEU A 115 -5.37 -7.39 4.72
CA LEU A 115 -6.06 -7.10 3.46
C LEU A 115 -6.09 -8.34 2.56
N PRO A 116 -7.10 -8.46 1.69
CA PRO A 116 -7.13 -9.53 0.68
C PRO A 116 -5.96 -9.43 -0.29
N GLY A 117 -5.61 -10.55 -0.95
CA GLY A 117 -4.50 -10.61 -1.90
C GLY A 117 -4.73 -9.87 -3.23
N PRO A 118 -5.90 -10.05 -3.89
CA PRO A 118 -6.15 -9.47 -5.20
C PRO A 118 -6.09 -7.94 -5.19
N SER A 119 -5.28 -7.35 -6.07
CA SER A 119 -5.05 -5.90 -6.12
C SER A 119 -6.33 -5.08 -6.35
N HIS A 120 -7.30 -5.63 -7.08
CA HIS A 120 -8.58 -4.96 -7.34
C HIS A 120 -9.49 -4.90 -6.10
N GLU A 121 -9.28 -5.77 -5.11
CA GLU A 121 -9.94 -5.76 -3.80
C GLU A 121 -9.16 -4.89 -2.81
N LEU A 122 -7.85 -5.14 -2.70
CA LEU A 122 -6.95 -4.50 -1.75
C LEU A 122 -6.87 -2.98 -1.93
N LYS A 123 -6.64 -2.50 -3.18
CA LYS A 123 -6.43 -1.07 -3.43
C LYS A 123 -7.59 -0.18 -2.97
N PRO A 124 -8.86 -0.44 -3.37
CA PRO A 124 -9.98 0.38 -2.89
C PRO A 124 -10.16 0.34 -1.38
N MET A 125 -9.92 -0.83 -0.75
CA MET A 125 -10.01 -0.99 0.69
C MET A 125 -8.94 -0.17 1.41
N PHE A 126 -7.71 -0.22 0.91
CA PHE A 126 -6.60 0.56 1.45
C PHE A 126 -6.85 2.07 1.33
N GLU A 127 -7.23 2.53 0.15
CA GLU A 127 -7.45 3.96 -0.14
C GLU A 127 -8.64 4.53 0.63
N LYS A 128 -9.76 3.80 0.67
CA LYS A 128 -11.02 4.31 1.24
C LYS A 128 -11.15 4.11 2.75
N GLN A 129 -10.49 3.10 3.33
CA GLN A 129 -10.69 2.72 4.73
C GLN A 129 -9.39 2.81 5.53
N VAL A 130 -8.28 2.21 5.05
CA VAL A 130 -7.02 2.18 5.79
C VAL A 130 -6.38 3.56 5.90
N ILE A 131 -6.24 4.29 4.78
CA ILE A 131 -5.65 5.64 4.79
C ILE A 131 -6.43 6.59 5.70
N PRO A 132 -7.77 6.72 5.61
CA PRO A 132 -8.53 7.55 6.54
C PRO A 132 -8.38 7.13 8.00
N TRP A 133 -8.35 5.83 8.28
CA TRP A 133 -8.17 5.32 9.63
C TRP A 133 -6.78 5.68 10.19
N LEU A 134 -5.71 5.46 9.44
CA LEU A 134 -4.35 5.88 9.82
C LEU A 134 -4.23 7.39 10.01
N LYS A 135 -4.94 8.18 9.19
CA LYS A 135 -5.03 9.65 9.36
C LYS A 135 -5.67 10.02 10.70
N SER A 136 -6.77 9.37 11.06
CA SER A 136 -7.49 9.64 12.32
C SER A 136 -6.63 9.33 13.55
N LEU A 137 -5.71 8.37 13.43
CA LEU A 137 -4.75 8.02 14.48
C LEU A 137 -3.48 8.91 14.48
N GLY A 138 -3.37 9.86 13.56
CA GLY A 138 -2.19 10.72 13.44
C GLY A 138 -0.91 9.99 12.97
N MET A 139 -1.07 8.77 12.42
CA MET A 139 0.06 7.92 12.03
C MET A 139 0.56 8.15 10.59
N LEU A 140 -0.14 8.96 9.81
CA LEU A 140 0.38 9.38 8.51
C LEU A 140 1.27 10.60 8.70
N CYS A 141 2.52 10.47 8.30
CA CYS A 141 3.39 11.62 8.11
C CYS A 141 2.72 12.60 7.14
N LYS A 142 2.99 13.90 7.29
CA LYS A 142 2.69 14.85 6.22
C LYS A 142 3.25 14.29 4.93
N GLU A 143 2.47 14.33 3.85
CA GLU A 143 3.00 13.98 2.54
C GLU A 143 4.25 14.82 2.32
N ASP A 144 5.39 14.16 2.14
CA ASP A 144 6.61 14.86 1.75
C ASP A 144 6.31 15.60 0.46
N ALA A 145 6.62 16.90 0.43
CA ALA A 145 6.47 17.66 -0.78
C ALA A 145 7.28 16.98 -1.90
N TYR A 146 6.63 16.59 -2.97
CA TYR A 146 7.31 16.02 -4.13
C TYR A 146 6.65 16.44 -5.43
N LEU A 147 7.47 16.57 -6.46
CA LEU A 147 7.04 16.78 -7.83
C LEU A 147 7.52 15.60 -8.68
N GLN A 148 6.64 15.07 -9.50
CA GLN A 148 7.01 14.05 -10.48
C GLN A 148 7.12 14.70 -11.86
N ILE A 149 8.20 14.37 -12.56
CA ILE A 149 8.44 14.75 -13.96
C ILE A 149 8.46 13.48 -14.79
N ARG A 150 7.74 13.45 -15.88
CA ARG A 150 7.80 12.37 -16.86
C ARG A 150 8.64 12.78 -18.05
N THR A 151 9.58 11.90 -18.44
CA THR A 151 10.39 12.04 -19.65
C THR A 151 10.13 10.86 -20.60
N CYS A 152 10.43 11.07 -21.88
CA CYS A 152 10.33 10.04 -22.91
C CYS A 152 11.44 10.22 -23.95
N GLY A 153 11.97 9.12 -24.48
CA GLY A 153 12.96 9.13 -25.55
C GLY A 153 14.41 8.98 -25.09
N ALA A 154 14.74 9.44 -23.90
CA ALA A 154 16.07 9.27 -23.31
C ALA A 154 16.11 8.11 -22.31
N GLY A 155 17.23 7.42 -22.20
CA GLY A 155 17.49 6.41 -21.16
C GLY A 155 17.84 7.06 -19.82
N GLU A 156 17.77 6.27 -18.73
CA GLU A 156 18.00 6.72 -17.35
C GLU A 156 19.32 7.52 -17.21
N SER A 157 20.44 6.98 -17.68
CA SER A 157 21.75 7.63 -17.55
C SER A 157 21.82 8.98 -18.27
N ALA A 158 21.17 9.11 -19.44
CA ALA A 158 21.13 10.38 -20.17
C ALA A 158 20.24 11.41 -19.46
N VAL A 159 19.14 10.97 -18.85
CA VAL A 159 18.28 11.83 -18.03
C VAL A 159 19.01 12.27 -16.76
N GLU A 160 19.72 11.37 -16.09
CA GLU A 160 20.51 11.68 -14.90
C GLU A 160 21.63 12.69 -15.21
N GLU A 161 22.35 12.53 -16.33
CA GLU A 161 23.37 13.47 -16.79
C GLU A 161 22.78 14.87 -17.00
N LYS A 162 21.62 14.98 -17.65
CA LYS A 162 20.92 16.27 -17.82
C LYS A 162 20.48 16.89 -16.48
N MET A 163 20.17 16.07 -15.49
CA MET A 163 19.75 16.52 -14.16
C MET A 163 20.92 16.87 -13.24
N GLN A 164 22.17 16.56 -13.61
CA GLN A 164 23.34 16.82 -12.78
C GLN A 164 23.47 18.25 -12.30
N PRO A 165 23.22 19.30 -13.12
CA PRO A 165 23.25 20.70 -12.64
C PRO A 165 22.22 20.98 -11.53
N ILE A 166 21.05 20.37 -11.58
CA ILE A 166 20.03 20.50 -10.55
C ILE A 166 20.48 19.83 -9.25
N ILE A 167 21.09 18.63 -9.35
CA ILE A 167 21.60 17.89 -8.19
C ILE A 167 22.68 18.70 -7.47
N GLU A 168 23.59 19.32 -8.21
CA GLU A 168 24.68 20.13 -7.66
C GLU A 168 24.20 21.46 -7.06
N ALA A 169 23.23 22.12 -7.70
CA ALA A 169 22.69 23.40 -7.25
C ALA A 169 21.79 23.25 -6.00
N HIS A 170 21.14 22.08 -5.83
CA HIS A 170 20.14 21.88 -4.79
C HIS A 170 20.45 20.66 -3.90
N PRO A 171 21.46 20.72 -3.01
CA PRO A 171 21.88 19.59 -2.16
C PRO A 171 20.79 19.09 -1.18
N SER A 172 19.79 19.92 -0.91
CA SER A 172 18.61 19.56 -0.09
C SER A 172 17.52 18.85 -0.89
N LEU A 173 17.70 18.70 -2.21
CA LEU A 173 16.80 17.94 -3.06
C LEU A 173 17.20 16.46 -3.06
N ASN A 174 16.19 15.60 -3.10
CA ASN A 174 16.35 14.17 -3.32
C ASN A 174 15.71 13.81 -4.66
N LEU A 175 16.48 13.19 -5.55
CA LEU A 175 16.00 12.69 -6.83
C LEU A 175 15.90 11.16 -6.80
N ALA A 176 14.84 10.65 -7.39
CA ALA A 176 14.68 9.24 -7.66
C ALA A 176 14.22 9.05 -9.10
N PHE A 177 14.81 8.09 -9.80
CA PHE A 177 14.46 7.74 -11.17
C PHE A 177 13.71 6.42 -11.18
N CYS A 178 12.61 6.36 -11.93
CA CYS A 178 11.81 5.17 -12.09
C CYS A 178 11.63 4.87 -13.57
N VAL A 179 12.29 3.81 -14.04
CA VAL A 179 12.35 3.46 -15.46
C VAL A 179 11.17 2.57 -15.82
N HIS A 180 10.48 2.94 -16.88
CA HIS A 180 9.49 2.14 -17.56
C HIS A 180 9.90 1.96 -19.03
N TYR A 181 9.18 1.14 -19.78
CA TYR A 181 9.51 0.96 -21.20
C TYR A 181 9.36 2.27 -21.97
N GLY A 182 10.50 2.87 -22.39
CA GLY A 182 10.57 4.12 -23.14
C GLY A 182 10.28 5.39 -22.35
N ILE A 183 10.13 5.30 -21.03
CA ILE A 183 9.80 6.43 -20.15
C ILE A 183 10.73 6.39 -18.93
N VAL A 184 11.16 7.56 -18.48
CA VAL A 184 11.79 7.75 -17.17
C VAL A 184 10.98 8.75 -16.38
N ASP A 185 10.42 8.32 -15.25
CA ASP A 185 9.78 9.20 -14.28
C ASP A 185 10.83 9.67 -13.26
N ILE A 186 10.97 10.98 -13.09
CA ILE A 186 11.86 11.61 -12.10
C ILE A 186 10.99 12.09 -10.95
N ARG A 187 11.32 11.73 -9.73
CA ARG A 187 10.69 12.26 -8.53
C ARG A 187 11.65 13.21 -7.83
N LEU A 188 11.25 14.47 -7.74
CA LEU A 188 11.92 15.49 -6.94
C LEU A 188 11.23 15.56 -5.58
N SER A 189 11.96 15.40 -4.49
CA SER A 189 11.42 15.51 -3.14
C SER A 189 12.39 16.22 -2.22
N SER A 190 11.90 16.76 -1.11
CA SER A 190 12.74 17.40 -0.12
C SER A 190 13.53 16.36 0.68
N ARG A 191 14.81 16.59 0.91
CA ARG A 191 15.59 15.87 1.92
C ARG A 191 15.29 16.50 3.27
N ASP A 192 14.93 15.68 4.26
CA ASP A 192 14.66 16.10 5.64
C ASP A 192 13.64 17.25 5.76
N ASN A 193 12.69 17.33 4.81
CA ASN A 193 11.67 18.37 4.74
C ASN A 193 12.21 19.83 4.73
N LEU A 194 13.40 20.03 4.19
CA LEU A 194 14.07 21.34 4.11
C LEU A 194 13.48 22.25 3.00
N LEU A 195 12.81 21.66 2.01
CA LEU A 195 12.19 22.39 0.88
C LEU A 195 10.66 22.27 0.95
N GLY A 196 9.98 23.38 0.77
CA GLY A 196 8.53 23.44 0.58
C GLY A 196 8.13 23.11 -0.86
N MET A 197 6.81 22.90 -1.09
CA MET A 197 6.28 22.55 -2.43
C MET A 197 6.60 23.62 -3.47
N GLU A 198 6.46 24.91 -3.15
CA GLU A 198 6.77 26.04 -4.05
C GLU A 198 8.23 26.02 -4.54
N GLN A 199 9.16 25.65 -3.64
CA GLN A 199 10.58 25.55 -4.00
C GLN A 199 10.83 24.34 -4.92
N ILE A 200 10.19 23.21 -4.63
CA ILE A 200 10.28 22.00 -5.47
C ILE A 200 9.67 22.26 -6.85
N GLU A 201 8.57 23.00 -6.95
CA GLU A 201 7.96 23.38 -8.22
C GLU A 201 8.87 24.31 -9.02
N ALA A 202 9.52 25.29 -8.37
CA ALA A 202 10.49 26.15 -9.03
C ALA A 202 11.67 25.36 -9.61
N ILE A 203 12.25 24.45 -8.81
CA ILE A 203 13.31 23.54 -9.26
C ILE A 203 12.81 22.63 -10.40
N GLY A 204 11.54 22.21 -10.34
CA GLY A 204 10.90 21.45 -11.41
C GLY A 204 10.84 22.19 -12.74
N GLN A 205 10.65 23.52 -12.74
CA GLN A 205 10.70 24.32 -13.96
C GLN A 205 12.13 24.43 -14.52
N GLU A 206 13.14 24.58 -13.65
CA GLU A 206 14.54 24.55 -14.08
C GLU A 206 14.87 23.19 -14.71
N ALA A 207 14.44 22.10 -14.08
CA ALA A 207 14.61 20.73 -14.61
C ALA A 207 13.94 20.55 -15.99
N ARG A 208 12.74 21.12 -16.18
CA ARG A 208 12.04 21.10 -17.47
C ARG A 208 12.88 21.74 -18.58
N GLU A 209 13.52 22.86 -18.29
CA GLU A 209 14.37 23.56 -19.28
C GLU A 209 15.59 22.71 -19.68
N LEU A 210 16.24 22.04 -18.72
CA LEU A 210 17.37 21.16 -18.97
C LEU A 210 16.98 19.89 -19.73
N LEU A 211 15.83 19.31 -19.43
CA LEU A 211 15.32 18.13 -20.10
C LEU A 211 14.92 18.42 -21.56
N GLY A 212 14.46 19.63 -21.87
CA GLY A 212 14.12 20.06 -23.23
C GLY A 212 13.08 19.14 -23.88
N GLU A 213 13.43 18.55 -25.03
CA GLU A 213 12.55 17.69 -25.82
C GLU A 213 12.18 16.38 -25.12
N ASP A 214 12.98 15.92 -24.16
CA ASP A 214 12.66 14.71 -23.41
C ASP A 214 11.57 14.93 -22.36
N PHE A 215 11.28 16.19 -21.97
CA PHE A 215 10.22 16.50 -21.02
C PHE A 215 8.84 16.24 -21.63
N VAL A 216 7.99 15.52 -20.92
CA VAL A 216 6.60 15.23 -21.34
C VAL A 216 5.60 16.00 -20.51
N CYS A 217 5.61 15.85 -19.20
CA CYS A 217 4.68 16.51 -18.30
C CYS A 217 5.15 16.47 -16.84
N PHE A 218 4.54 17.31 -16.03
CA PHE A 218 4.52 17.12 -14.58
C PHE A 218 3.44 16.12 -14.20
N GLY A 219 3.72 15.27 -13.22
CA GLY A 219 2.82 14.19 -12.79
C GLY A 219 2.85 12.97 -13.74
N ARG A 220 1.78 12.19 -13.67
CA ARG A 220 1.60 10.97 -14.50
C ARG A 220 0.60 11.25 -15.61
N CYS A 221 1.07 11.51 -16.81
CA CYS A 221 0.23 11.57 -18.00
C CYS A 221 0.36 10.26 -18.81
N SER A 222 -0.70 9.86 -19.50
CA SER A 222 -0.63 8.78 -20.48
C SER A 222 -0.04 9.31 -21.78
N LEU A 223 0.92 8.56 -22.37
CA LEU A 223 1.44 8.85 -23.72
C LEU A 223 0.50 8.34 -24.81
N ALA A 224 -0.48 7.52 -24.46
CA ALA A 224 -1.50 7.03 -25.39
C ALA A 224 -2.70 7.99 -25.38
N LYS A 225 -2.93 8.66 -26.49
CA LYS A 225 -4.23 9.17 -26.90
C LYS A 225 -4.73 8.35 -28.07
#